data_a685a04810e7bd74e9d788694f67d9bc
#
_entry.id   a685a04810e7bd74e9d788694f67d9bc
#
_cell.length_a   1.000
_cell.length_b   1.000
_cell.length_c   1.000
_cell.angle_alpha   90.00
_cell.angle_beta   90.00
_cell.angle_gamma   90.00
#
_symmetry.space_group_name_H-M   'P 1'
#
loop_
_entity.id
_entity.type
_entity.pdbx_description
1 polymer ?
#
loop_
_entity_poly.entity_id
_entity_poly.type
_entity_poly.pdbx_seq_one_letter_code
_entity_poly.pdbx_strand_id
1 'polypeptide(L)'
;TLFKSFPSVRRGKGNMLAHFIDSRSFQCGYFKDRKSLFEEYLLEDVSEVEFEYLLAHGMRHFGDYFFRPRCQDCHQCIPIRVRTEEFKPTRNQKRALNSCNDIEVRIGEPRYTEEKFELYLTHKERFHSLQDDVEDKQNFRLSFYVNTPFGVEFEYYLDGKLLGVALADQTSQSFSAIYTFYEVPDKKMSLGTFSVLKQVEYALKNKIKYFYLGYYIAENASLLYKASFRPNEVYI
;
A
#
# COMPACT_ATOMS: atom_id res chain seq x y z
N THR A 1 13.01 23.99 16.67
CA THR A 1 13.65 24.20 15.35
C THR A 1 14.86 23.29 15.26
N LEU A 2 14.72 22.08 14.75
CA LEU A 2 15.85 21.22 14.41
C LEU A 2 15.46 20.47 13.13
N PHE A 3 15.59 21.18 12.01
CA PHE A 3 15.67 20.55 10.70
C PHE A 3 16.97 19.75 10.65
N LYS A 4 16.90 18.45 10.85
CA LYS A 4 17.94 17.57 10.36
C LYS A 4 17.72 17.45 8.86
N SER A 5 18.47 18.23 8.09
CA SER A 5 18.65 18.04 6.66
C SER A 5 18.90 16.56 6.39
N PHE A 6 18.21 16.00 5.38
CA PHE A 6 18.60 14.73 4.77
C PHE A 6 20.12 14.78 4.58
N PRO A 7 20.87 13.76 5.00
CA PRO A 7 22.24 13.66 4.55
C PRO A 7 22.19 13.68 3.03
N SER A 8 22.90 14.61 2.41
CA SER A 8 23.01 14.70 0.97
C SER A 8 23.41 13.32 0.46
N VAL A 9 22.44 12.59 -0.10
CA VAL A 9 22.68 11.30 -0.74
C VAL A 9 23.67 11.58 -1.85
N ARG A 10 24.89 11.06 -1.71
CA ARG A 10 25.91 11.17 -2.75
C ARG A 10 25.31 10.61 -4.03
N ARG A 11 25.21 11.44 -5.07
CA ARG A 11 24.69 11.19 -6.39
C ARG A 11 25.24 9.86 -6.96
N GLY A 12 24.58 8.76 -6.70
CA GLY A 12 24.50 7.67 -7.66
C GLY A 12 23.64 8.19 -8.82
N LYS A 13 23.89 7.78 -10.04
CA LYS A 13 23.31 8.30 -11.31
C LYS A 13 21.77 8.36 -11.38
N GLY A 14 21.08 8.77 -10.35
CA GLY A 14 19.67 9.12 -10.27
C GLY A 14 19.54 10.62 -10.19
N ASN A 15 18.68 11.22 -10.98
CA ASN A 15 18.36 12.64 -10.93
C ASN A 15 17.08 12.89 -10.13
N MET A 16 16.86 12.18 -9.02
CA MET A 16 15.67 12.39 -8.20
C MET A 16 15.49 13.87 -7.87
N LEU A 17 14.39 14.42 -8.29
CA LEU A 17 13.96 15.76 -7.93
C LEU A 17 13.00 15.65 -6.74
N ALA A 18 13.27 16.43 -5.68
CA ALA A 18 12.48 16.40 -4.46
C ALA A 18 11.95 17.80 -4.14
N HIS A 19 10.62 17.92 -4.11
CA HIS A 19 9.92 19.12 -3.67
C HIS A 19 9.23 18.84 -2.35
N PHE A 20 9.71 19.48 -1.28
CA PHE A 20 9.09 19.41 0.04
C PHE A 20 7.74 20.12 0.05
N ILE A 21 6.72 19.48 0.61
CA ILE A 21 5.39 20.07 0.81
C ILE A 21 5.30 20.57 2.25
N ASP A 22 4.92 21.84 2.42
CA ASP A 22 4.68 22.41 3.75
C ASP A 22 3.39 21.83 4.34
N SER A 23 3.56 20.80 5.15
CA SER A 23 2.47 20.00 5.69
C SER A 23 1.74 20.73 6.79
N ARG A 24 0.41 20.74 6.71
CA ARG A 24 -0.46 21.26 7.76
C ARG A 24 -1.06 20.11 8.55
N SER A 25 -1.31 20.36 9.85
CA SER A 25 -2.01 19.42 10.69
C SER A 25 -3.47 19.28 10.25
N PHE A 26 -3.94 18.03 10.12
CA PHE A 26 -5.31 17.70 9.73
C PHE A 26 -5.92 16.66 10.66
N GLN A 27 -7.20 16.36 10.53
CA GLN A 27 -7.88 15.34 11.32
C GLN A 27 -7.33 13.96 10.99
N CYS A 28 -6.96 13.17 12.01
CA CYS A 28 -6.47 11.82 11.82
C CYS A 28 -7.55 10.90 11.22
N GLY A 29 -7.23 10.19 10.13
CA GLY A 29 -8.15 9.24 9.50
C GLY A 29 -8.37 7.95 10.32
N TYR A 30 -7.55 7.69 11.35
CA TYR A 30 -7.65 6.48 12.19
C TYR A 30 -8.25 6.75 13.57
N PHE A 31 -8.05 7.94 14.12
CA PHE A 31 -8.48 8.34 15.47
C PHE A 31 -9.19 9.69 15.42
N LYS A 32 -10.45 9.70 15.85
CA LYS A 32 -11.31 10.90 15.83
C LYS A 32 -10.86 12.00 16.80
N ASP A 33 -10.10 11.65 17.82
CA ASP A 33 -9.59 12.51 18.89
C ASP A 33 -8.17 13.03 18.65
N ARG A 34 -7.55 12.66 17.53
CA ARG A 34 -6.13 12.99 17.24
C ARG A 34 -5.98 13.78 15.94
N LYS A 35 -4.92 14.57 15.87
CA LYS A 35 -4.51 15.23 14.65
C LYS A 35 -3.34 14.47 14.02
N SER A 36 -3.30 14.48 12.69
CA SER A 36 -2.21 13.96 11.89
C SER A 36 -1.32 15.08 11.38
N LEU A 37 -0.04 14.78 11.27
CA LEU A 37 0.95 15.57 10.56
C LEU A 37 1.80 14.60 9.75
N PHE A 38 2.03 14.90 8.47
CA PHE A 38 2.88 14.09 7.61
C PHE A 38 4.13 14.87 7.20
N GLU A 39 5.18 14.16 6.96
CA GLU A 39 6.33 14.61 6.20
C GLU A 39 6.07 14.20 4.76
N GLU A 40 6.01 15.17 3.83
CA GLU A 40 5.43 15.01 2.50
C GLU A 40 6.38 15.57 1.44
N TYR A 41 6.49 14.85 0.32
CA TYR A 41 7.31 15.23 -0.82
C TYR A 41 6.63 14.88 -2.14
N LEU A 42 6.84 15.69 -3.17
CA LEU A 42 6.74 15.25 -4.54
C LEU A 42 8.13 14.82 -5.00
N LEU A 43 8.27 13.55 -5.38
CA LEU A 43 9.54 12.98 -5.83
C LEU A 43 9.37 12.50 -7.27
N GLU A 44 10.23 13.02 -8.17
CA GLU A 44 10.28 12.61 -9.57
C GLU A 44 11.59 11.87 -9.85
N ASP A 45 11.60 10.99 -10.84
CA ASP A 45 12.76 10.22 -11.29
C ASP A 45 13.46 9.41 -10.17
N VAL A 46 12.66 8.84 -9.29
CA VAL A 46 13.15 8.00 -8.18
C VAL A 46 13.77 6.72 -8.73
N SER A 47 15.04 6.50 -8.49
CA SER A 47 15.72 5.25 -8.83
C SER A 47 15.31 4.10 -7.88
N GLU A 48 15.51 2.86 -8.31
CA GLU A 48 15.21 1.67 -7.48
C GLU A 48 15.91 1.71 -6.11
N VAL A 49 17.17 2.12 -6.06
CA VAL A 49 17.94 2.22 -4.81
C VAL A 49 17.36 3.29 -3.88
N GLU A 50 16.96 4.43 -4.42
CA GLU A 50 16.31 5.50 -3.65
C GLU A 50 14.94 5.06 -3.16
N PHE A 51 14.16 4.37 -4.01
CA PHE A 51 12.86 3.83 -3.63
C PHE A 51 12.96 2.83 -2.48
N GLU A 52 13.92 1.89 -2.55
CA GLU A 52 14.20 0.95 -1.46
C GLU A 52 14.59 1.66 -0.16
N TYR A 53 15.42 2.69 -0.25
CA TYR A 53 15.79 3.51 0.89
C TYR A 53 14.57 4.19 1.52
N LEU A 54 13.70 4.81 0.71
CA LEU A 54 12.48 5.47 1.16
C LEU A 54 11.54 4.48 1.87
N LEU A 55 11.30 3.30 1.29
CA LEU A 55 10.49 2.24 1.90
C LEU A 55 11.05 1.79 3.25
N ALA A 56 12.37 1.55 3.33
CA ALA A 56 13.04 1.11 4.54
C ALA A 56 12.96 2.16 5.68
N HIS A 57 12.79 3.44 5.32
CA HIS A 57 12.62 4.54 6.27
C HIS A 57 11.16 4.93 6.52
N GLY A 58 10.22 4.04 6.16
CA GLY A 58 8.80 4.18 6.46
C GLY A 58 8.02 5.10 5.54
N MET A 59 8.62 5.57 4.43
CA MET A 59 7.88 6.31 3.41
C MET A 59 6.90 5.41 2.68
N ARG A 60 5.75 5.98 2.31
CA ARG A 60 4.73 5.39 1.44
C ARG A 60 4.44 6.41 0.35
N HIS A 61 3.76 5.98 -0.72
CA HIS A 61 3.44 6.91 -1.80
C HIS A 61 2.13 6.58 -2.53
N PHE A 62 1.65 7.57 -3.26
CA PHE A 62 0.63 7.49 -4.30
C PHE A 62 1.14 8.28 -5.50
N GLY A 63 1.46 7.62 -6.61
CA GLY A 63 2.18 8.26 -7.71
C GLY A 63 3.47 8.90 -7.22
N ASP A 64 3.69 10.16 -7.58
CA ASP A 64 4.88 10.94 -7.18
C ASP A 64 4.78 11.55 -5.76
N TYR A 65 3.64 11.43 -5.10
CA TYR A 65 3.43 11.93 -3.76
C TYR A 65 3.89 10.92 -2.71
N PHE A 66 5.02 11.22 -2.04
CA PHE A 66 5.63 10.42 -0.98
C PHE A 66 5.35 11.03 0.39
N PHE A 67 5.02 10.19 1.36
CA PHE A 67 4.67 10.64 2.69
C PHE A 67 5.02 9.63 3.78
N ARG A 68 5.19 10.15 5.01
CA ARG A 68 5.19 9.36 6.25
C ARG A 68 4.63 10.15 7.42
N PRO A 69 3.97 9.50 8.40
CA PRO A 69 3.48 10.16 9.60
C PRO A 69 4.61 10.76 10.45
N ARG A 70 4.40 12.00 10.90
CA ARG A 70 5.28 12.74 11.82
C ARG A 70 4.47 13.45 12.90
N CYS A 71 3.41 12.81 13.39
CA CYS A 71 2.55 13.34 14.43
C CYS A 71 3.34 13.59 15.72
N GLN A 72 3.13 14.77 16.35
CA GLN A 72 3.91 15.19 17.52
C GLN A 72 3.63 14.30 18.74
N ASP A 73 2.34 13.96 18.95
CA ASP A 73 1.87 13.26 20.16
C ASP A 73 1.39 11.83 19.87
N CYS A 74 1.74 11.26 18.70
CA CYS A 74 1.28 9.94 18.31
C CYS A 74 2.28 9.20 17.40
N HIS A 75 2.65 7.98 17.80
CA HIS A 75 3.58 7.12 17.04
C HIS A 75 2.94 5.77 16.67
N GLN A 76 1.61 5.72 16.49
CA GLN A 76 0.87 4.49 16.26
C GLN A 76 1.00 3.94 14.82
N CYS A 77 1.31 4.80 13.84
CA CYS A 77 1.48 4.37 12.44
C CYS A 77 2.87 3.75 12.24
N ILE A 78 2.99 2.46 12.54
CA ILE A 78 4.25 1.73 12.51
C ILE A 78 4.40 1.01 11.15
N PRO A 79 5.42 1.33 10.34
CA PRO A 79 5.70 0.58 9.12
C PRO A 79 6.00 -0.89 9.42
N ILE A 80 5.37 -1.80 8.66
CA ILE A 80 5.54 -3.24 8.85
C ILE A 80 5.86 -3.93 7.53
N ARG A 81 6.82 -4.87 7.56
CA ARG A 81 7.17 -5.73 6.42
C ARG A 81 7.28 -7.20 6.82
N VAL A 82 7.04 -8.07 5.88
CA VAL A 82 7.14 -9.53 6.04
C VAL A 82 8.42 -10.01 5.36
N ARG A 83 9.13 -10.94 5.98
CA ARG A 83 10.22 -11.70 5.35
C ARG A 83 9.61 -12.84 4.54
N THR A 84 9.61 -12.73 3.22
CA THR A 84 8.83 -13.60 2.33
C THR A 84 9.27 -15.06 2.37
N GLU A 85 10.58 -15.32 2.38
CA GLU A 85 11.15 -16.69 2.37
C GLU A 85 10.79 -17.50 3.63
N GLU A 86 10.58 -16.81 4.76
CA GLU A 86 10.26 -17.45 6.03
C GLU A 86 8.74 -17.49 6.30
N PHE A 87 7.93 -16.85 5.45
CA PHE A 87 6.49 -16.76 5.64
C PHE A 87 5.82 -18.13 5.53
N LYS A 88 4.96 -18.42 6.51
CA LYS A 88 4.10 -19.61 6.49
C LYS A 88 2.68 -19.21 6.85
N PRO A 89 1.69 -19.48 5.97
CA PRO A 89 0.32 -19.10 6.23
C PRO A 89 -0.26 -19.85 7.44
N THR A 90 -0.91 -19.12 8.32
CA THR A 90 -1.66 -19.65 9.46
C THR A 90 -2.89 -20.44 9.00
N ARG A 91 -3.53 -21.19 9.93
CA ARG A 91 -4.78 -21.92 9.63
C ARG A 91 -5.88 -21.00 9.10
N ASN A 92 -6.03 -19.80 9.65
CA ASN A 92 -7.04 -18.83 9.20
C ASN A 92 -6.70 -18.27 7.81
N GLN A 93 -5.43 -17.99 7.54
CA GLN A 93 -4.98 -17.55 6.21
C GLN A 93 -5.18 -18.65 5.14
N LYS A 94 -4.94 -19.93 5.48
CA LYS A 94 -5.26 -21.06 4.60
C LYS A 94 -6.77 -21.17 4.32
N ARG A 95 -7.63 -20.89 5.32
CA ARG A 95 -9.09 -20.82 5.11
C ARG A 95 -9.47 -19.68 4.16
N ALA A 96 -8.82 -18.52 4.28
CA ALA A 96 -9.04 -17.41 3.37
C ALA A 96 -8.64 -17.75 1.92
N LEU A 97 -7.53 -18.48 1.71
CA LEU A 97 -7.16 -19.01 0.39
C LEU A 97 -8.25 -19.94 -0.14
N ASN A 98 -8.69 -20.90 0.67
CA ASN A 98 -9.69 -21.89 0.27
C ASN A 98 -11.07 -21.26 -0.02
N SER A 99 -11.47 -20.19 0.69
CA SER A 99 -12.74 -19.49 0.42
C SER A 99 -12.73 -18.67 -0.88
N CYS A 100 -11.58 -18.55 -1.52
CA CYS A 100 -11.38 -17.78 -2.75
C CYS A 100 -10.75 -18.65 -3.86
N ASN A 101 -10.90 -19.99 -3.80
CA ASN A 101 -10.30 -20.91 -4.77
C ASN A 101 -10.75 -20.69 -6.22
N ASP A 102 -11.99 -20.22 -6.41
CA ASP A 102 -12.58 -19.99 -7.74
C ASP A 102 -12.18 -18.63 -8.32
N ILE A 103 -11.38 -17.85 -7.58
CA ILE A 103 -10.91 -16.55 -8.05
C ILE A 103 -9.72 -16.73 -9.00
N GLU A 104 -9.90 -16.29 -10.23
CA GLU A 104 -8.82 -16.12 -11.19
C GLU A 104 -8.01 -14.88 -10.81
N VAL A 105 -6.66 -15.03 -10.76
CA VAL A 105 -5.74 -13.93 -10.47
C VAL A 105 -4.93 -13.61 -11.71
N ARG A 106 -5.08 -12.39 -12.23
CA ARG A 106 -4.27 -11.87 -13.33
C ARG A 106 -3.28 -10.86 -12.78
N ILE A 107 -2.04 -10.93 -13.25
CA ILE A 107 -0.96 -10.06 -12.77
C ILE A 107 -0.32 -9.39 -13.98
N GLY A 108 -0.12 -8.08 -13.93
CA GLY A 108 0.46 -7.29 -14.99
C GLY A 108 0.89 -5.90 -14.56
N GLU A 109 1.17 -5.04 -15.55
CA GLU A 109 1.43 -3.64 -15.33
C GLU A 109 0.13 -2.90 -14.98
N PRO A 110 0.18 -1.88 -14.10
CA PRO A 110 -0.99 -1.08 -13.76
C PRO A 110 -1.61 -0.42 -15.01
N ARG A 111 -2.91 -0.67 -15.22
CA ARG A 111 -3.67 -0.08 -16.34
C ARG A 111 -5.00 0.47 -15.86
N TYR A 112 -5.21 1.75 -16.07
CA TYR A 112 -6.50 2.39 -15.79
C TYR A 112 -7.61 1.83 -16.69
N THR A 113 -8.77 1.54 -16.08
CA THR A 113 -10.05 1.32 -16.79
C THR A 113 -11.18 1.98 -16.01
N GLU A 114 -12.30 2.30 -16.71
CA GLU A 114 -13.52 2.83 -16.04
C GLU A 114 -14.07 1.81 -15.03
N GLU A 115 -14.07 0.52 -15.36
CA GLU A 115 -14.53 -0.56 -14.48
C GLU A 115 -13.77 -0.56 -13.14
N LYS A 116 -12.44 -0.35 -13.17
CA LYS A 116 -11.64 -0.26 -11.96
C LYS A 116 -11.95 0.99 -11.14
N PHE A 117 -12.22 2.10 -11.80
CA PHE A 117 -12.61 3.33 -11.10
C PHE A 117 -13.97 3.18 -10.42
N GLU A 118 -14.96 2.60 -11.09
CA GLU A 118 -16.28 2.29 -10.50
C GLU A 118 -16.17 1.33 -9.32
N LEU A 119 -15.35 0.28 -9.45
CA LEU A 119 -15.06 -0.65 -8.36
C LEU A 119 -14.38 0.05 -7.16
N TYR A 120 -13.48 0.99 -7.41
CA TYR A 120 -12.85 1.80 -6.38
C TYR A 120 -13.86 2.68 -5.64
N LEU A 121 -14.77 3.34 -6.35
CA LEU A 121 -15.85 4.13 -5.75
C LEU A 121 -16.74 3.24 -4.85
N THR A 122 -17.19 2.09 -5.36
CA THR A 122 -17.98 1.12 -4.58
C THR A 122 -17.24 0.65 -3.33
N HIS A 123 -15.92 0.43 -3.41
CA HIS A 123 -15.10 0.08 -2.26
C HIS A 123 -15.07 1.21 -1.22
N LYS A 124 -14.89 2.45 -1.66
CA LYS A 124 -14.85 3.62 -0.76
C LYS A 124 -16.18 3.85 -0.04
N GLU A 125 -17.30 3.75 -0.74
CA GLU A 125 -18.65 3.86 -0.13
C GLU A 125 -18.83 2.91 1.07
N ARG A 126 -18.25 1.72 0.99
CA ARG A 126 -18.36 0.71 2.06
C ARG A 126 -17.57 1.08 3.33
N PHE A 127 -16.47 1.81 3.19
CA PHE A 127 -15.55 2.11 4.30
C PHE A 127 -15.55 3.57 4.73
N HIS A 128 -16.03 4.48 3.88
CA HIS A 128 -16.07 5.91 4.14
C HIS A 128 -17.44 6.44 3.78
N SER A 129 -18.03 7.26 4.64
CA SER A 129 -19.18 8.08 4.22
C SER A 129 -18.68 9.08 3.17
N LEU A 130 -19.24 9.05 1.97
CA LEU A 130 -18.90 9.93 0.85
C LEU A 130 -19.17 11.43 1.07
N GLN A 131 -19.28 11.88 2.31
CA GLN A 131 -19.78 13.24 2.58
C GLN A 131 -18.79 14.37 2.29
N ASP A 132 -17.48 14.09 2.11
CA ASP A 132 -16.49 15.17 2.04
C ASP A 132 -15.52 15.17 0.85
N ASP A 133 -15.40 14.10 0.06
CA ASP A 133 -14.50 14.07 -1.08
C ASP A 133 -15.21 13.54 -2.33
N VAL A 134 -15.51 14.44 -3.26
CA VAL A 134 -15.82 14.03 -4.64
C VAL A 134 -14.54 13.42 -5.21
N GLU A 135 -14.47 12.08 -5.19
CA GLU A 135 -13.35 11.39 -5.80
C GLU A 135 -13.27 11.73 -7.27
N ASP A 136 -12.25 12.47 -7.62
CA ASP A 136 -11.97 12.83 -8.99
C ASP A 136 -11.23 11.68 -9.68
N LYS A 137 -11.76 11.28 -10.82
CA LYS A 137 -11.12 10.31 -11.72
C LYS A 137 -9.67 10.67 -12.03
N GLN A 138 -9.36 11.96 -12.14
CA GLN A 138 -7.99 12.42 -12.37
C GLN A 138 -7.08 12.10 -11.18
N ASN A 139 -7.53 12.35 -9.96
CA ASN A 139 -6.78 12.03 -8.75
C ASN A 139 -6.55 10.52 -8.61
N PHE A 140 -7.56 9.70 -8.91
CA PHE A 140 -7.41 8.25 -8.94
C PHE A 140 -6.34 7.79 -9.94
N ARG A 141 -6.35 8.36 -11.16
CA ARG A 141 -5.33 8.05 -12.18
C ARG A 141 -3.94 8.49 -11.77
N LEU A 142 -3.79 9.71 -11.23
CA LEU A 142 -2.50 10.24 -10.77
C LEU A 142 -1.94 9.42 -9.60
N SER A 143 -2.81 8.99 -8.69
CA SER A 143 -2.39 8.21 -7.52
C SER A 143 -1.93 6.79 -7.84
N PHE A 144 -2.50 6.16 -8.88
CA PHE A 144 -2.36 4.72 -9.06
C PHE A 144 -1.89 4.27 -10.44
N TYR A 145 -1.99 5.11 -11.48
CA TYR A 145 -1.80 4.68 -12.87
C TYR A 145 -0.88 5.60 -13.68
N VAL A 146 -0.34 6.64 -13.06
CA VAL A 146 0.62 7.56 -13.69
C VAL A 146 1.94 7.47 -12.93
N ASN A 147 3.06 7.46 -13.65
CA ASN A 147 4.41 7.35 -13.07
C ASN A 147 4.57 6.16 -12.12
N THR A 148 4.29 4.96 -12.63
CA THR A 148 4.39 3.70 -11.87
C THR A 148 5.54 2.82 -12.38
N PRO A 149 6.81 3.28 -12.34
CA PRO A 149 7.94 2.56 -12.94
C PRO A 149 8.20 1.20 -12.29
N PHE A 150 7.75 1.00 -11.06
CA PHE A 150 7.86 -0.24 -10.31
C PHE A 150 6.51 -0.97 -10.17
N GLY A 151 5.46 -0.44 -10.79
CA GLY A 151 4.08 -0.86 -10.55
C GLY A 151 3.79 -2.29 -10.98
N VAL A 152 3.10 -3.02 -10.13
CA VAL A 152 2.52 -4.34 -10.38
C VAL A 152 1.06 -4.32 -9.96
N GLU A 153 0.18 -4.79 -10.84
CA GLU A 153 -1.25 -4.87 -10.59
C GLU A 153 -1.71 -6.32 -10.50
N PHE A 154 -2.56 -6.61 -9.52
CA PHE A 154 -3.28 -7.85 -9.38
C PHE A 154 -4.75 -7.58 -9.61
N GLU A 155 -5.34 -8.28 -10.54
CA GLU A 155 -6.77 -8.27 -10.78
C GLU A 155 -7.38 -9.60 -10.33
N TYR A 156 -8.50 -9.54 -9.62
CA TYR A 156 -9.21 -10.69 -9.08
C TYR A 156 -10.55 -10.84 -9.77
N TYR A 157 -10.75 -11.94 -10.50
CA TYR A 157 -11.97 -12.22 -11.25
C TYR A 157 -12.72 -13.44 -10.67
N LEU A 158 -14.02 -13.36 -10.65
CA LEU A 158 -14.91 -14.51 -10.38
C LEU A 158 -15.96 -14.56 -11.48
N ASP A 159 -16.08 -15.70 -12.17
CA ASP A 159 -17.01 -15.89 -13.29
C ASP A 159 -16.92 -14.79 -14.36
N GLY A 160 -15.71 -14.29 -14.62
CA GLY A 160 -15.45 -13.22 -15.57
C GLY A 160 -15.74 -11.81 -15.09
N LYS A 161 -16.29 -11.61 -13.88
CA LYS A 161 -16.49 -10.30 -13.25
C LYS A 161 -15.27 -9.90 -12.45
N LEU A 162 -14.79 -8.65 -12.62
CA LEU A 162 -13.73 -8.05 -11.80
C LEU A 162 -14.27 -7.78 -10.38
N LEU A 163 -13.71 -8.45 -9.39
CA LEU A 163 -14.06 -8.28 -7.97
C LEU A 163 -13.11 -7.41 -7.19
N GLY A 164 -11.87 -7.29 -7.63
CA GLY A 164 -10.88 -6.53 -6.87
C GLY A 164 -9.62 -6.27 -7.66
N VAL A 165 -8.91 -5.24 -7.20
CA VAL A 165 -7.61 -4.84 -7.72
C VAL A 165 -6.69 -4.58 -6.53
N ALA A 166 -5.46 -5.08 -6.61
CA ALA A 166 -4.40 -4.68 -5.69
C ALA A 166 -3.24 -4.09 -6.47
N LEU A 167 -2.81 -2.92 -6.06
CA LEU A 167 -1.69 -2.18 -6.63
C LEU A 167 -0.50 -2.27 -5.69
N ALA A 168 0.66 -2.54 -6.24
CA ALA A 168 1.90 -2.70 -5.52
C ALA A 168 3.08 -2.20 -6.36
N ASP A 169 4.22 -2.00 -5.72
CA ASP A 169 5.50 -1.80 -6.39
C ASP A 169 6.41 -2.99 -6.17
N GLN A 170 7.22 -3.25 -7.17
CA GLN A 170 8.25 -4.28 -7.13
C GLN A 170 9.61 -3.70 -7.47
N THR A 171 10.57 -3.99 -6.62
CA THR A 171 12.01 -3.80 -6.87
C THR A 171 12.71 -5.14 -6.80
N SER A 172 14.04 -5.15 -6.95
CA SER A 172 14.85 -6.38 -6.82
C SER A 172 14.80 -7.00 -5.42
N GLN A 173 14.56 -6.21 -4.35
CA GLN A 173 14.57 -6.67 -2.96
C GLN A 173 13.24 -6.51 -2.23
N SER A 174 12.37 -5.62 -2.72
CA SER A 174 11.16 -5.20 -2.02
C SER A 174 9.91 -5.33 -2.87
N PHE A 175 8.84 -5.78 -2.25
CA PHE A 175 7.48 -5.69 -2.75
C PHE A 175 6.67 -4.83 -1.80
N SER A 176 5.93 -3.86 -2.29
CA SER A 176 5.26 -2.85 -1.47
C SER A 176 3.80 -2.70 -1.86
N ALA A 177 2.88 -3.18 -1.01
CA ALA A 177 1.47 -2.96 -1.24
C ALA A 177 1.13 -1.46 -1.16
N ILE A 178 0.53 -0.91 -2.22
CA ILE A 178 0.07 0.49 -2.26
C ILE A 178 -1.37 0.56 -1.76
N TYR A 179 -2.28 -0.03 -2.52
CA TYR A 179 -3.71 0.02 -2.22
C TYR A 179 -4.42 -1.23 -2.75
N THR A 180 -5.48 -1.64 -2.06
CA THR A 180 -6.34 -2.75 -2.51
C THR A 180 -7.79 -2.33 -2.37
N PHE A 181 -8.54 -2.38 -3.46
CA PHE A 181 -9.97 -2.10 -3.47
C PHE A 181 -10.73 -3.28 -4.10
N TYR A 182 -11.89 -3.59 -3.54
CA TYR A 182 -12.63 -4.78 -3.93
C TYR A 182 -14.09 -4.74 -3.47
N GLU A 183 -14.93 -5.46 -4.19
CA GLU A 183 -16.29 -5.84 -3.81
C GLU A 183 -16.26 -7.26 -3.21
N VAL A 184 -17.12 -7.54 -2.24
CA VAL A 184 -17.26 -8.89 -1.66
C VAL A 184 -18.66 -9.42 -1.98
N PRO A 185 -18.81 -10.32 -2.96
CA PRO A 185 -20.11 -10.86 -3.34
C PRO A 185 -20.68 -11.81 -2.28
N ASP A 186 -19.82 -12.49 -1.53
CA ASP A 186 -20.21 -13.38 -0.42
C ASP A 186 -19.40 -13.02 0.85
N LYS A 187 -20.10 -12.83 1.98
CA LYS A 187 -19.50 -12.56 3.30
C LYS A 187 -18.52 -13.64 3.77
N LYS A 188 -18.57 -14.85 3.20
CA LYS A 188 -17.63 -15.93 3.49
C LYS A 188 -16.27 -15.72 2.83
N MET A 189 -16.18 -14.91 1.79
CA MET A 189 -14.95 -14.63 1.08
C MET A 189 -14.12 -13.60 1.85
N SER A 190 -12.85 -13.94 2.10
CA SER A 190 -11.87 -13.06 2.76
C SER A 190 -10.93 -12.44 1.74
N LEU A 191 -11.48 -11.69 0.75
CA LEU A 191 -10.73 -11.21 -0.42
C LEU A 191 -9.54 -10.31 -0.04
N GLY A 192 -9.67 -9.47 0.99
CA GLY A 192 -8.54 -8.66 1.48
C GLY A 192 -7.37 -9.51 1.99
N THR A 193 -7.65 -10.55 2.80
CA THR A 193 -6.59 -11.48 3.26
C THR A 193 -6.06 -12.33 2.10
N PHE A 194 -6.91 -12.79 1.21
CA PHE A 194 -6.53 -13.51 0.01
C PHE A 194 -5.58 -12.70 -0.87
N SER A 195 -5.91 -11.44 -1.11
CA SER A 195 -5.07 -10.52 -1.87
C SER A 195 -3.66 -10.39 -1.30
N VAL A 196 -3.53 -10.19 0.02
CA VAL A 196 -2.21 -10.12 0.67
C VAL A 196 -1.45 -11.44 0.50
N LEU A 197 -2.12 -12.60 0.63
CA LEU A 197 -1.49 -13.91 0.47
C LEU A 197 -1.00 -14.14 -0.96
N LYS A 198 -1.77 -13.71 -1.97
CA LYS A 198 -1.36 -13.79 -3.38
C LYS A 198 -0.16 -12.88 -3.69
N GLN A 199 -0.09 -11.72 -3.06
CA GLN A 199 1.07 -10.83 -3.15
C GLN A 199 2.31 -11.44 -2.47
N VAL A 200 2.16 -12.12 -1.32
CA VAL A 200 3.27 -12.87 -0.68
C VAL A 200 3.73 -14.02 -1.56
N GLU A 201 2.80 -14.81 -2.13
CA GLU A 201 3.13 -15.88 -3.08
C GLU A 201 3.94 -15.36 -4.28
N TYR A 202 3.50 -14.23 -4.83
CA TYR A 202 4.18 -13.58 -5.96
C TYR A 202 5.59 -13.11 -5.57
N ALA A 203 5.74 -12.43 -4.44
CA ALA A 203 7.02 -11.96 -3.94
C ALA A 203 7.98 -13.14 -3.71
N LEU A 204 7.51 -14.23 -3.09
CA LEU A 204 8.29 -15.44 -2.87
C LEU A 204 8.74 -16.09 -4.20
N LYS A 205 7.82 -16.24 -5.17
CA LYS A 205 8.12 -16.79 -6.50
C LYS A 205 9.19 -15.99 -7.24
N ASN A 206 9.17 -14.67 -7.08
CA ASN A 206 10.14 -13.74 -7.68
C ASN A 206 11.41 -13.53 -6.82
N LYS A 207 11.58 -14.28 -5.73
CA LYS A 207 12.73 -14.19 -4.80
C LYS A 207 12.92 -12.81 -4.17
N ILE A 208 11.83 -12.07 -3.99
CA ILE A 208 11.81 -10.76 -3.35
C ILE A 208 11.83 -10.97 -1.84
N LYS A 209 12.80 -10.37 -1.17
CA LYS A 209 13.09 -10.61 0.25
C LYS A 209 12.04 -10.02 1.21
N TYR A 210 11.59 -8.81 0.94
CA TYR A 210 10.71 -8.08 1.83
C TYR A 210 9.39 -7.72 1.18
N PHE A 211 8.28 -7.92 1.92
CA PHE A 211 6.97 -7.43 1.53
C PHE A 211 6.45 -6.40 2.53
N TYR A 212 6.36 -5.16 2.11
CA TYR A 212 5.86 -4.04 2.90
C TYR A 212 4.34 -3.96 2.85
N LEU A 213 3.68 -4.08 4.00
CA LEU A 213 2.21 -4.03 4.14
C LEU A 213 1.67 -2.62 4.42
N GLY A 214 2.52 -1.60 4.45
CA GLY A 214 2.17 -0.25 4.85
C GLY A 214 2.25 -0.06 6.36
N TYR A 215 1.32 0.71 6.95
CA TYR A 215 1.32 0.95 8.39
C TYR A 215 0.47 -0.07 9.14
N TYR A 216 1.01 -0.55 10.25
CA TYR A 216 0.32 -1.29 11.29
C TYR A 216 -0.07 -0.32 12.40
N ILE A 217 -1.28 -0.47 12.93
CA ILE A 217 -1.80 0.32 14.04
C ILE A 217 -2.48 -0.64 15.01
N ALA A 218 -1.91 -0.81 16.21
CA ALA A 218 -2.39 -1.80 17.19
C ALA A 218 -3.82 -1.52 17.67
N GLU A 219 -4.19 -0.25 17.80
CA GLU A 219 -5.50 0.20 18.28
C GLU A 219 -6.56 0.30 17.17
N ASN A 220 -6.23 -0.06 15.92
CA ASN A 220 -7.16 0.01 14.80
C ASN A 220 -7.47 -1.39 14.25
N ALA A 221 -8.72 -1.84 14.40
CA ALA A 221 -9.17 -3.17 13.99
C ALA A 221 -8.95 -3.44 12.49
N SER A 222 -9.08 -2.42 11.63
CA SER A 222 -8.90 -2.54 10.18
C SER A 222 -7.42 -2.70 9.77
N LEU A 223 -6.46 -2.38 10.65
CA LEU A 223 -5.03 -2.47 10.37
C LEU A 223 -4.29 -3.51 11.23
N LEU A 224 -4.92 -3.94 12.33
CA LEU A 224 -4.38 -4.94 13.26
C LEU A 224 -4.02 -6.26 12.58
N TYR A 225 -4.79 -6.67 11.57
CA TYR A 225 -4.60 -7.95 10.86
C TYR A 225 -3.21 -8.08 10.22
N LYS A 226 -2.54 -6.98 9.90
CA LYS A 226 -1.20 -6.97 9.28
C LYS A 226 -0.16 -7.66 10.15
N ALA A 227 -0.28 -7.57 11.48
CA ALA A 227 0.61 -8.26 12.42
C ALA A 227 0.48 -9.80 12.40
N SER A 228 -0.57 -10.34 11.78
CA SER A 228 -0.76 -11.79 11.62
C SER A 228 0.10 -12.42 10.51
N PHE A 229 0.67 -11.60 9.61
CA PHE A 229 1.60 -12.06 8.58
C PHE A 229 3.01 -12.14 9.18
N ARG A 230 3.45 -13.36 9.52
CA ARG A 230 4.71 -13.61 10.25
C ARG A 230 5.63 -14.55 9.48
N PRO A 231 6.98 -14.40 9.65
CA PRO A 231 7.65 -13.39 10.48
C PRO A 231 7.59 -12.00 9.86
N ASN A 232 7.40 -10.99 10.71
CA ASN A 232 7.40 -9.60 10.28
C ASN A 232 8.40 -8.76 11.09
N GLU A 233 8.76 -7.64 10.52
CA GLU A 233 9.63 -6.62 11.10
C GLU A 233 8.88 -5.29 11.11
N VAL A 234 9.09 -4.51 12.16
CA VAL A 234 8.54 -3.16 12.29
C VAL A 234 9.65 -2.12 12.34
N TYR A 235 9.38 -0.95 11.81
CA TYR A 235 10.30 0.19 11.87
C TYR A 235 9.85 1.12 13.00
N ILE A 236 10.73 1.34 13.99
CA ILE A 236 10.49 2.15 15.18
C ILE A 236 11.40 3.37 15.18
#